data_3f0159f77f37c1109a22d532372f312c
#
_entry.id   3f0159f77f37c1109a22d532372f312c
#
_cell.length_a   1.000
_cell.length_b   1.000
_cell.length_c   1.000
_cell.angle_alpha   90.00
_cell.angle_beta   90.00
_cell.angle_gamma   90.00
#
_symmetry.space_group_name_H-M   'P 1'
#
loop_
_entity.id
_entity.type
_entity.pdbx_description
1 polymer ?
#
loop_
_entity_poly.entity_id
_entity_poly.type
_entity_poly.pdbx_seq_one_letter_code
_entity_poly.pdbx_strand_id
1 'polypeptide(L)'
;HEITVQVPDWQMPQSLAAMAQRLMSQRRGVETETLTMQVQLEAADGVIAIFVDVLKWVAFICTLVGGIGVMNILLVSVRERRREIGVMKALGTTQPQVCLMFLQEALLYAASGGALGLLTGLGLIRLAGRSIGLHPVVNPGDCAVVAAAALAVGLFFGAVPALRAGRMKPADALRDGTFELKPVGNFWKDV
;
A
#
# COMPACT_ATOMS: atom_id res chain seq x y z
N HIS A 1 31.81 -38.25 -3.93
CA HIS A 1 31.02 -39.04 -4.89
C HIS A 1 29.55 -38.80 -4.58
N GLU A 2 28.83 -38.28 -5.53
CA GLU A 2 27.39 -38.03 -5.44
C GLU A 2 26.65 -39.26 -5.99
N ILE A 3 25.67 -39.77 -5.26
CA ILE A 3 24.82 -40.87 -5.69
C ILE A 3 23.40 -40.31 -5.82
N THR A 4 22.91 -40.21 -7.03
CA THR A 4 21.57 -39.74 -7.33
C THR A 4 20.62 -40.94 -7.47
N VAL A 5 19.58 -41.00 -6.65
CA VAL A 5 18.55 -42.04 -6.71
C VAL A 5 17.22 -41.43 -7.19
N GLN A 6 16.70 -41.85 -8.32
CA GLN A 6 15.37 -41.48 -8.78
C GLN A 6 14.32 -42.38 -8.15
N VAL A 7 13.35 -41.77 -7.48
CA VAL A 7 12.21 -42.49 -6.85
C VAL A 7 10.92 -42.07 -7.56
N PRO A 8 10.00 -43.00 -7.88
CA PRO A 8 8.69 -42.66 -8.46
C PRO A 8 7.87 -41.77 -7.50
N ASP A 9 7.13 -40.82 -8.09
CA ASP A 9 6.40 -39.74 -7.38
C ASP A 9 5.39 -40.18 -6.29
N TRP A 10 4.98 -41.45 -6.28
CA TRP A 10 4.00 -41.98 -5.34
C TRP A 10 4.60 -42.57 -4.04
N GLN A 11 5.93 -42.65 -3.94
CA GLN A 11 6.59 -43.14 -2.71
C GLN A 11 7.10 -41.96 -1.89
N MET A 12 6.77 -41.92 -0.60
CA MET A 12 7.19 -40.86 0.32
C MET A 12 8.73 -40.72 0.36
N PRO A 13 9.32 -39.66 -0.23
CA PRO A 13 10.78 -39.57 -0.38
C PRO A 13 11.51 -39.44 0.98
N GLN A 14 10.84 -38.90 2.00
CA GLN A 14 11.41 -38.75 3.35
C GLN A 14 11.67 -40.09 4.05
N SER A 15 10.80 -41.07 3.91
CA SER A 15 10.97 -42.38 4.51
C SER A 15 12.12 -43.17 3.88
N LEU A 16 12.26 -43.08 2.56
CA LEU A 16 13.35 -43.71 1.81
C LEU A 16 14.69 -43.01 2.04
N ALA A 17 14.72 -41.68 2.15
CA ALA A 17 15.90 -40.91 2.48
C ALA A 17 16.43 -41.28 3.88
N ALA A 18 15.52 -41.34 4.86
CA ALA A 18 15.88 -41.75 6.23
C ALA A 18 16.39 -43.21 6.32
N MET A 19 15.82 -44.10 5.50
CA MET A 19 16.25 -45.50 5.42
C MET A 19 17.60 -45.65 4.73
N ALA A 20 17.84 -44.90 3.65
CA ALA A 20 19.15 -44.86 2.97
C ALA A 20 20.23 -44.27 3.87
N GLN A 21 19.94 -43.22 4.62
CA GLN A 21 20.88 -42.62 5.60
C GLN A 21 21.24 -43.58 6.69
N ARG A 22 20.27 -44.34 7.24
CA ARG A 22 20.54 -45.39 8.26
C ARG A 22 21.41 -46.52 7.73
N LEU A 23 21.15 -46.96 6.50
CA LEU A 23 21.95 -48.06 5.87
C LEU A 23 23.39 -47.59 5.55
N MET A 24 23.56 -46.34 5.11
CA MET A 24 24.88 -45.79 4.81
C MET A 24 25.70 -45.50 6.08
N SER A 25 25.10 -44.96 7.13
CA SER A 25 25.76 -44.71 8.41
C SER A 25 26.19 -45.98 9.09
N GLN A 26 25.41 -47.05 8.96
CA GLN A 26 25.71 -48.37 9.54
C GLN A 26 26.87 -49.11 8.84
N ARG A 27 27.05 -48.83 7.52
CA ARG A 27 28.10 -49.54 6.74
C ARG A 27 29.47 -48.84 6.73
N ARG A 28 29.57 -47.53 6.88
CA ARG A 28 30.82 -46.78 6.68
C ARG A 28 31.17 -45.76 7.77
N GLY A 29 30.34 -45.52 8.77
CA GLY A 29 30.58 -44.52 9.80
C GLY A 29 30.73 -43.09 9.26
N VAL A 30 30.27 -42.84 8.05
CA VAL A 30 30.31 -41.51 7.39
C VAL A 30 28.95 -40.85 7.57
N GLU A 31 28.91 -39.68 8.15
CA GLU A 31 27.73 -38.85 8.14
C GLU A 31 27.40 -38.43 6.70
N THR A 32 26.30 -38.96 6.17
CA THR A 32 25.79 -38.61 4.84
C THR A 32 24.59 -37.71 5.01
N GLU A 33 24.70 -36.49 4.52
CA GLU A 33 23.54 -35.61 4.37
C GLU A 33 22.73 -36.03 3.15
N THR A 34 21.48 -36.45 3.37
CA THR A 34 20.54 -36.70 2.26
C THR A 34 19.86 -35.38 1.91
N LEU A 35 20.34 -34.74 0.85
CA LEU A 35 19.70 -33.60 0.24
C LEU A 35 18.52 -34.07 -0.63
N THR A 36 17.36 -34.13 -0.04
CA THR A 36 16.14 -34.40 -0.79
C THR A 36 15.71 -33.13 -1.53
N MET A 37 15.31 -33.25 -2.80
CA MET A 37 14.79 -32.12 -3.60
C MET A 37 13.71 -31.34 -2.84
N GLN A 38 12.89 -32.02 -2.04
CA GLN A 38 11.88 -31.39 -1.18
C GLN A 38 12.47 -30.47 -0.13
N VAL A 39 13.56 -30.87 0.54
CA VAL A 39 14.24 -30.02 1.54
C VAL A 39 14.81 -28.75 0.90
N GLN A 40 15.32 -28.87 -0.33
CA GLN A 40 15.80 -27.71 -1.08
C GLN A 40 14.65 -26.79 -1.53
N LEU A 41 13.52 -27.37 -1.94
CA LEU A 41 12.32 -26.60 -2.28
C LEU A 41 11.73 -25.90 -1.05
N GLU A 42 11.60 -26.59 0.08
CA GLU A 42 11.13 -26.00 1.34
C GLU A 42 12.05 -24.86 1.82
N ALA A 43 13.36 -25.02 1.68
CA ALA A 43 14.31 -23.97 2.01
C ALA A 43 14.17 -22.75 1.06
N ALA A 44 13.96 -22.99 -0.24
CA ALA A 44 13.72 -21.93 -1.22
C ALA A 44 12.39 -21.21 -0.96
N ASP A 45 11.33 -21.95 -0.66
CA ASP A 45 10.04 -21.39 -0.29
C ASP A 45 10.13 -20.53 0.99
N GLY A 46 10.89 -20.96 1.98
CA GLY A 46 11.14 -20.18 3.19
C GLY A 46 11.84 -18.85 2.91
N VAL A 47 12.85 -18.84 2.05
CA VAL A 47 13.54 -17.61 1.65
C VAL A 47 12.59 -16.69 0.88
N ILE A 48 11.83 -17.23 -0.07
CA ILE A 48 10.84 -16.47 -0.85
C ILE A 48 9.79 -15.85 0.09
N ALA A 49 9.29 -16.60 1.06
CA ALA A 49 8.31 -16.11 2.03
C ALA A 49 8.84 -14.90 2.82
N ILE A 50 10.10 -14.93 3.27
CA ILE A 50 10.74 -13.80 3.97
C ILE A 50 10.81 -12.57 3.04
N PHE A 51 11.22 -12.74 1.78
CA PHE A 51 11.25 -11.64 0.81
C PHE A 51 9.86 -11.02 0.59
N VAL A 52 8.84 -11.87 0.42
CA VAL A 52 7.45 -11.41 0.25
C VAL A 52 6.98 -10.64 1.48
N ASP A 53 7.30 -11.08 2.68
CA ASP A 53 6.91 -10.38 3.90
C ASP A 53 7.62 -9.03 4.06
N VAL A 54 8.91 -8.96 3.75
CA VAL A 54 9.64 -7.69 3.73
C VAL A 54 9.00 -6.72 2.72
N LEU A 55 8.67 -7.19 1.50
CA LEU A 55 8.02 -6.36 0.49
C LEU A 55 6.64 -5.86 0.94
N LYS A 56 5.86 -6.68 1.65
CA LYS A 56 4.58 -6.26 2.24
C LYS A 56 4.77 -5.12 3.26
N TRP A 57 5.77 -5.23 4.14
CA TRP A 57 6.08 -4.16 5.09
C TRP A 57 6.52 -2.87 4.41
N VAL A 58 7.36 -2.96 3.39
CA VAL A 58 7.76 -1.79 2.57
C VAL A 58 6.54 -1.16 1.90
N ALA A 59 5.69 -1.96 1.27
CA ALA A 59 4.47 -1.48 0.64
C ALA A 59 3.52 -0.81 1.65
N PHE A 60 3.38 -1.38 2.86
CA PHE A 60 2.59 -0.79 3.93
C PHE A 60 3.13 0.59 4.34
N ILE A 61 4.44 0.71 4.57
CA ILE A 61 5.07 1.99 4.92
C ILE A 61 4.89 3.02 3.80
N CYS A 62 5.13 2.63 2.54
CA CYS A 62 4.91 3.50 1.38
C CYS A 62 3.45 3.99 1.30
N THR A 63 2.50 3.11 1.59
CA THR A 63 1.07 3.45 1.62
C THR A 63 0.75 4.46 2.73
N LEU A 64 1.31 4.29 3.93
CA LEU A 64 1.14 5.24 5.03
C LEU A 64 1.71 6.62 4.67
N VAL A 65 2.93 6.67 4.14
CA VAL A 65 3.58 7.93 3.76
C VAL A 65 2.80 8.63 2.64
N GLY A 66 2.40 7.89 1.61
CA GLY A 66 1.56 8.40 0.52
C GLY A 66 0.20 8.90 1.00
N GLY A 67 -0.46 8.15 1.90
CA GLY A 67 -1.73 8.54 2.51
C GLY A 67 -1.64 9.82 3.33
N ILE A 68 -0.58 9.99 4.13
CA ILE A 68 -0.31 11.23 4.85
C ILE A 68 -0.08 12.40 3.88
N GLY A 69 0.61 12.15 2.75
CA GLY A 69 0.79 13.15 1.68
C GLY A 69 -0.55 13.64 1.13
N VAL A 70 -1.45 12.73 0.77
CA VAL A 70 -2.80 13.06 0.30
C VAL A 70 -3.58 13.81 1.37
N MET A 71 -3.54 13.37 2.62
CA MET A 71 -4.19 14.05 3.73
C MET A 71 -3.70 15.50 3.87
N ASN A 72 -2.39 15.74 3.76
CA ASN A 72 -1.82 17.08 3.86
C ASN A 72 -2.28 18.00 2.72
N ILE A 73 -2.31 17.49 1.47
CA ILE A 73 -2.81 18.24 0.32
C ILE A 73 -4.28 18.62 0.53
N LEU A 74 -5.12 17.68 0.95
CA LEU A 74 -6.52 17.94 1.23
C LEU A 74 -6.72 18.95 2.38
N LEU A 75 -5.87 18.90 3.43
CA LEU A 75 -5.92 19.89 4.51
C LEU A 75 -5.56 21.30 4.04
N VAL A 76 -4.63 21.44 3.11
CA VAL A 76 -4.30 22.73 2.47
C VAL A 76 -5.48 23.18 1.61
N SER A 77 -6.04 22.34 0.77
CA SER A 77 -7.22 22.64 -0.04
C SER A 77 -8.41 23.12 0.81
N VAL A 78 -8.68 22.46 1.93
CA VAL A 78 -9.71 22.91 2.89
C VAL A 78 -9.42 24.30 3.44
N ARG A 79 -8.14 24.65 3.72
CA ARG A 79 -7.76 25.97 4.22
C ARG A 79 -7.94 27.05 3.17
N GLU A 80 -7.55 26.77 1.92
CA GLU A 80 -7.69 27.71 0.81
C GLU A 80 -9.15 28.03 0.49
N ARG A 81 -10.03 27.00 0.61
CA ARG A 81 -11.48 27.15 0.35
C ARG A 81 -12.31 27.49 1.60
N ARG A 82 -11.70 27.94 2.69
CA ARG A 82 -12.40 28.24 3.96
C ARG A 82 -13.59 29.20 3.77
N ARG A 83 -13.40 30.26 2.99
CA ARG A 83 -14.43 31.27 2.74
C ARG A 83 -15.62 30.67 1.98
N GLU A 84 -15.36 29.83 0.98
CA GLU A 84 -16.41 29.14 0.21
C GLU A 84 -17.23 28.22 1.12
N ILE A 85 -16.54 27.44 1.98
CA ILE A 85 -17.18 26.57 2.98
C ILE A 85 -18.04 27.39 3.94
N GLY A 86 -17.52 28.54 4.39
CA GLY A 86 -18.24 29.46 5.28
C GLY A 86 -19.52 30.00 4.64
N VAL A 87 -19.47 30.43 3.39
CA VAL A 87 -20.63 30.90 2.62
C VAL A 87 -21.65 29.78 2.40
N MET A 88 -21.20 28.60 1.96
CA MET A 88 -22.10 27.45 1.79
C MET A 88 -22.85 27.10 3.09
N LYS A 89 -22.18 27.13 4.21
CA LYS A 89 -22.80 26.88 5.53
C LYS A 89 -23.74 28.00 5.97
N ALA A 90 -23.43 29.24 5.67
CA ALA A 90 -24.32 30.38 5.93
C ALA A 90 -25.61 30.28 5.10
N LEU A 91 -25.55 29.69 3.91
CA LEU A 91 -26.69 29.39 3.04
C LEU A 91 -27.44 28.11 3.44
N GLY A 92 -27.05 27.44 4.55
CA GLY A 92 -27.77 26.30 5.10
C GLY A 92 -27.22 24.92 4.75
N THR A 93 -26.03 24.83 4.13
CA THR A 93 -25.39 23.54 3.84
C THR A 93 -25.04 22.84 5.17
N THR A 94 -25.45 21.59 5.32
CA THR A 94 -25.25 20.81 6.54
C THR A 94 -23.82 20.28 6.64
N GLN A 95 -23.39 20.00 7.87
CA GLN A 95 -22.05 19.44 8.14
C GLN A 95 -21.76 18.14 7.33
N PRO A 96 -22.66 17.15 7.23
CA PRO A 96 -22.42 15.93 6.47
C PRO A 96 -22.29 16.19 4.97
N GLN A 97 -23.00 17.17 4.42
CA GLN A 97 -22.91 17.53 2.98
C GLN A 97 -21.51 18.07 2.64
N VAL A 98 -20.96 18.97 3.49
CA VAL A 98 -19.60 19.46 3.32
C VAL A 98 -18.59 18.33 3.47
N CYS A 99 -18.76 17.46 4.47
CA CYS A 99 -17.89 16.31 4.68
C CYS A 99 -17.89 15.38 3.46
N LEU A 100 -19.08 15.07 2.90
CA LEU A 100 -19.22 14.21 1.74
C LEU A 100 -18.51 14.79 0.49
N MET A 101 -18.58 16.10 0.29
CA MET A 101 -17.92 16.78 -0.83
C MET A 101 -16.39 16.55 -0.79
N PHE A 102 -15.74 16.76 0.35
CA PHE A 102 -14.30 16.50 0.49
C PHE A 102 -13.95 15.03 0.46
N LEU A 103 -14.84 14.16 0.95
CA LEU A 103 -14.65 12.72 0.89
C LEU A 103 -14.70 12.19 -0.54
N GLN A 104 -15.61 12.73 -1.38
CA GLN A 104 -15.64 12.41 -2.80
C GLN A 104 -14.35 12.85 -3.51
N GLU A 105 -13.81 14.03 -3.18
CA GLU A 105 -12.54 14.51 -3.71
C GLU A 105 -11.39 13.55 -3.32
N ALA A 106 -11.33 13.12 -2.05
CA ALA A 106 -10.35 12.14 -1.60
C ALA A 106 -10.46 10.79 -2.33
N LEU A 107 -11.70 10.31 -2.56
CA LEU A 107 -11.94 9.07 -3.30
C LEU A 107 -11.53 9.19 -4.78
N LEU A 108 -11.70 10.34 -5.42
CA LEU A 108 -11.23 10.57 -6.78
C LEU A 108 -9.71 10.50 -6.88
N TYR A 109 -8.97 11.10 -5.91
CA TYR A 109 -7.51 10.96 -5.85
C TYR A 109 -7.09 9.50 -5.63
N ALA A 110 -7.75 8.80 -4.72
CA ALA A 110 -7.46 7.39 -4.45
C ALA A 110 -7.77 6.49 -5.66
N ALA A 111 -8.88 6.73 -6.34
CA ALA A 111 -9.26 5.96 -7.53
C ALA A 111 -8.29 6.20 -8.70
N SER A 112 -7.92 7.46 -8.97
CA SER A 112 -6.98 7.79 -10.04
C SER A 112 -5.58 7.25 -9.74
N GLY A 113 -5.06 7.45 -8.52
CA GLY A 113 -3.77 6.92 -8.08
C GLY A 113 -3.75 5.39 -8.05
N GLY A 114 -4.82 4.76 -7.55
CA GLY A 114 -4.98 3.31 -7.54
C GLY A 114 -5.05 2.70 -8.94
N ALA A 115 -5.77 3.33 -9.86
CA ALA A 115 -5.84 2.90 -11.27
C ALA A 115 -4.46 3.02 -11.96
N LEU A 116 -3.77 4.14 -11.80
CA LEU A 116 -2.43 4.33 -12.34
C LEU A 116 -1.44 3.33 -11.73
N GLY A 117 -1.48 3.12 -10.41
CA GLY A 117 -0.64 2.14 -9.73
C GLY A 117 -0.89 0.71 -10.21
N LEU A 118 -2.16 0.33 -10.40
CA LEU A 118 -2.52 -0.98 -10.92
C LEU A 118 -2.04 -1.17 -12.37
N LEU A 119 -2.25 -0.18 -13.24
CA LEU A 119 -1.82 -0.24 -14.64
C LEU A 119 -0.30 -0.33 -14.77
N THR A 120 0.45 0.50 -14.02
CA THR A 120 1.92 0.47 -14.01
C THR A 120 2.45 -0.83 -13.43
N GLY A 121 1.86 -1.32 -12.32
CA GLY A 121 2.23 -2.60 -11.71
C GLY A 121 2.01 -3.79 -12.66
N LEU A 122 0.84 -3.86 -13.30
CA LEU A 122 0.56 -4.90 -14.30
C LEU A 122 1.47 -4.82 -15.52
N GLY A 123 1.80 -3.58 -15.95
CA GLY A 123 2.75 -3.36 -17.04
C GLY A 123 4.14 -3.88 -16.71
N LEU A 124 4.64 -3.57 -15.53
CA LEU A 124 5.95 -4.02 -15.04
C LEU A 124 6.02 -5.54 -14.88
N ILE A 125 4.99 -6.16 -14.31
CA ILE A 125 4.91 -7.64 -14.16
C ILE A 125 4.95 -8.32 -15.52
N ARG A 126 4.21 -7.81 -16.52
CA ARG A 126 4.21 -8.37 -17.88
C ARG A 126 5.55 -8.17 -18.59
N LEU A 127 6.16 -7.01 -18.42
CA LEU A 127 7.46 -6.70 -19.03
C LEU A 127 8.55 -7.57 -18.43
N ALA A 128 8.62 -7.69 -17.11
CA ALA A 128 9.57 -8.54 -16.41
C ALA A 128 9.37 -10.02 -16.76
N GLY A 129 8.12 -10.48 -16.82
CA GLY A 129 7.80 -11.87 -17.21
C GLY A 129 8.30 -12.21 -18.61
N ARG A 130 8.16 -11.28 -19.57
CA ARG A 130 8.68 -11.47 -20.93
C ARG A 130 10.21 -11.59 -20.97
N SER A 131 10.91 -10.84 -20.14
CA SER A 131 12.39 -10.85 -20.10
C SER A 131 12.95 -12.16 -19.53
N ILE A 132 12.18 -12.85 -18.66
CA ILE A 132 12.60 -14.08 -17.99
C ILE A 132 11.96 -15.32 -18.62
N GLY A 133 11.08 -15.14 -19.62
CA GLY A 133 10.34 -16.24 -20.28
C GLY A 133 9.23 -16.82 -19.40
N LEU A 134 8.81 -16.11 -18.35
CA LEU A 134 7.70 -16.48 -17.48
C LEU A 134 6.42 -15.79 -17.92
N HIS A 135 5.30 -16.52 -17.85
CA HIS A 135 3.98 -15.96 -18.11
C HIS A 135 3.24 -15.76 -16.77
N PRO A 136 3.34 -14.57 -16.16
CA PRO A 136 2.66 -14.33 -14.88
C PRO A 136 1.16 -14.39 -15.08
N VAL A 137 0.51 -15.26 -14.34
CA VAL A 137 -0.96 -15.35 -14.30
C VAL A 137 -1.46 -14.36 -13.28
N VAL A 138 -2.12 -13.30 -13.75
CA VAL A 138 -2.73 -12.30 -12.89
C VAL A 138 -4.20 -12.68 -12.68
N ASN A 139 -4.55 -12.93 -11.43
CA ASN A 139 -5.93 -13.23 -11.08
C ASN A 139 -6.73 -11.89 -10.98
N PRO A 140 -7.89 -11.75 -11.66
CA PRO A 140 -8.72 -10.57 -11.56
C PRO A 140 -9.20 -10.28 -10.12
N GLY A 141 -9.31 -11.32 -9.27
CA GLY A 141 -9.59 -11.17 -7.85
C GLY A 141 -8.53 -10.33 -7.11
N ASP A 142 -7.25 -10.53 -7.40
CA ASP A 142 -6.15 -9.78 -6.78
C ASP A 142 -6.19 -8.30 -7.19
N CYS A 143 -6.53 -8.02 -8.45
CA CYS A 143 -6.73 -6.65 -8.93
C CYS A 143 -7.88 -5.96 -8.18
N ALA A 144 -8.97 -6.66 -7.90
CA ALA A 144 -10.10 -6.12 -7.15
C ALA A 144 -9.72 -5.83 -5.68
N VAL A 145 -8.93 -6.71 -5.06
CA VAL A 145 -8.42 -6.48 -3.68
C VAL A 145 -7.53 -5.24 -3.63
N VAL A 146 -6.62 -5.08 -4.58
CA VAL A 146 -5.74 -3.89 -4.65
C VAL A 146 -6.55 -2.62 -4.87
N ALA A 147 -7.55 -2.64 -5.76
CA ALA A 147 -8.44 -1.49 -5.99
C ALA A 147 -9.25 -1.14 -4.74
N ALA A 148 -9.80 -2.14 -4.04
CA ALA A 148 -10.53 -1.94 -2.79
C ALA A 148 -9.62 -1.37 -1.69
N ALA A 149 -8.39 -1.86 -1.57
CA ALA A 149 -7.39 -1.36 -0.63
C ALA A 149 -7.04 0.12 -0.92
N ALA A 150 -6.85 0.51 -2.19
CA ALA A 150 -6.59 1.89 -2.57
C ALA A 150 -7.73 2.82 -2.17
N LEU A 151 -8.99 2.41 -2.40
CA LEU A 151 -10.17 3.18 -1.99
C LEU A 151 -10.30 3.27 -0.47
N ALA A 152 -10.01 2.20 0.26
CA ALA A 152 -10.01 2.18 1.72
C ALA A 152 -8.97 3.16 2.31
N VAL A 153 -7.78 3.20 1.73
CA VAL A 153 -6.73 4.16 2.09
C VAL A 153 -7.18 5.59 1.83
N GLY A 154 -7.78 5.88 0.66
CA GLY A 154 -8.33 7.19 0.34
C GLY A 154 -9.44 7.62 1.30
N LEU A 155 -10.32 6.69 1.67
CA LEU A 155 -11.37 6.93 2.64
C LEU A 155 -10.80 7.25 4.04
N PHE A 156 -9.82 6.48 4.49
CA PHE A 156 -9.20 6.64 5.81
C PHE A 156 -8.46 7.98 5.93
N PHE A 157 -7.58 8.29 5.00
CA PHE A 157 -6.80 9.52 5.03
C PHE A 157 -7.61 10.75 4.61
N GLY A 158 -8.65 10.60 3.79
CA GLY A 158 -9.58 11.64 3.40
C GLY A 158 -10.60 12.00 4.47
N ALA A 159 -10.90 11.09 5.40
CA ALA A 159 -11.86 11.32 6.47
C ALA A 159 -11.45 12.47 7.40
N VAL A 160 -10.17 12.60 7.74
CA VAL A 160 -9.66 13.65 8.65
C VAL A 160 -9.89 15.05 8.08
N PRO A 161 -9.45 15.39 6.84
CA PRO A 161 -9.72 16.71 6.27
C PRO A 161 -11.21 16.96 6.02
N ALA A 162 -11.96 15.93 5.59
CA ALA A 162 -13.39 16.05 5.39
C ALA A 162 -14.16 16.39 6.68
N LEU A 163 -13.83 15.72 7.79
CA LEU A 163 -14.40 16.03 9.10
C LEU A 163 -14.02 17.43 9.59
N ARG A 164 -12.78 17.86 9.35
CA ARG A 164 -12.36 19.23 9.70
C ARG A 164 -13.12 20.27 8.91
N ALA A 165 -13.29 20.10 7.59
CA ALA A 165 -14.12 20.97 6.76
C ALA A 165 -15.57 21.03 7.24
N GLY A 166 -16.17 19.86 7.52
CA GLY A 166 -17.53 19.75 8.03
C GLY A 166 -17.73 20.44 9.39
N ARG A 167 -16.75 20.47 10.26
CA ARG A 167 -16.86 21.09 11.62
C ARG A 167 -16.54 22.58 11.67
N MET A 168 -16.11 23.22 10.59
CA MET A 168 -15.85 24.66 10.58
C MET A 168 -17.12 25.45 10.90
N LYS A 169 -17.00 26.45 11.76
CA LYS A 169 -18.09 27.39 12.05
C LYS A 169 -18.13 28.48 10.98
N PRO A 170 -19.33 28.86 10.46
CA PRO A 170 -19.46 29.90 9.44
C PRO A 170 -18.82 31.23 9.88
N ALA A 171 -19.01 31.60 11.14
CA ALA A 171 -18.48 32.86 11.70
C ALA A 171 -16.95 32.91 11.67
N ASP A 172 -16.25 31.81 11.99
CA ASP A 172 -14.78 31.75 11.98
C ASP A 172 -14.24 31.75 10.55
N ALA A 173 -14.94 31.08 9.62
CA ALA A 173 -14.56 31.01 8.21
C ALA A 173 -14.70 32.38 7.48
N LEU A 174 -15.64 33.22 7.90
CA LEU A 174 -15.85 34.56 7.35
C LEU A 174 -14.99 35.63 8.01
N ARG A 175 -14.65 35.45 9.29
CA ARG A 175 -13.83 36.37 10.06
C ARG A 175 -12.34 36.33 9.70
N ASP A 176 -11.79 35.14 9.40
CA ASP A 176 -10.41 34.99 8.90
C ASP A 176 -10.24 35.56 7.46
N GLY A 177 -11.33 35.88 6.77
CA GLY A 177 -11.32 36.54 5.45
C GLY A 177 -11.26 38.06 5.50
N THR A 178 -11.41 38.71 6.66
CA THR A 178 -10.96 40.05 6.89
C THR A 178 -9.45 40.00 7.07
N PHE A 179 -8.74 40.00 5.97
CA PHE A 179 -7.37 40.44 5.89
C PHE A 179 -7.31 41.75 6.70
N GLU A 180 -6.65 41.72 7.85
CA GLU A 180 -6.09 42.94 8.37
C GLU A 180 -5.20 43.49 7.24
N LEU A 181 -5.76 44.37 6.44
CA LEU A 181 -4.98 45.36 5.75
C LEU A 181 -4.34 46.14 6.88
N LYS A 182 -3.24 45.64 7.42
CA LYS A 182 -2.33 46.40 8.28
C LYS A 182 -2.04 47.62 7.43
N PRO A 183 -2.52 48.83 7.85
CA PRO A 183 -2.34 49.99 7.02
C PRO A 183 -0.84 50.15 6.81
N VAL A 184 -0.40 50.23 5.55
CA VAL A 184 0.99 50.41 5.14
C VAL A 184 1.60 51.71 5.70
N GLY A 185 0.85 52.41 6.58
CA GLY A 185 1.16 53.76 7.09
C GLY A 185 2.27 53.84 8.13
N ASN A 186 2.82 52.76 8.67
CA ASN A 186 3.81 52.87 9.75
C ASN A 186 5.18 52.21 9.45
N PHE A 187 5.42 51.80 8.18
CA PHE A 187 6.73 51.24 7.80
C PHE A 187 7.89 52.26 7.93
N TRP A 188 7.60 53.59 7.87
CA TRP A 188 8.60 54.64 7.87
C TRP A 188 8.86 55.29 9.25
N LYS A 189 8.25 54.78 10.34
CA LYS A 189 8.49 55.32 11.68
C LYS A 189 9.54 54.57 12.51
N ASP A 190 9.99 53.42 12.00
CA ASP A 190 10.98 52.58 12.70
C ASP A 190 12.33 52.51 11.96
N VAL A 191 12.65 53.48 11.07
CA VAL A 191 13.97 53.67 10.46
C VAL A 191 14.66 54.87 11.02
#